data_8d9a65e939255c624d73fee2105a6a94
#
_entry.id   8d9a65e939255c624d73fee2105a6a94
#
_cell.length_a   1.000
_cell.length_b   1.000
_cell.length_c   1.000
_cell.angle_alpha   90.00
_cell.angle_beta   90.00
_cell.angle_gamma   90.00
#
_symmetry.space_group_name_H-M   'P 1'
#
loop_
_entity.id
_entity.type
_entity.pdbx_description
1 polymer ?
#
loop_
_entity_poly.entity_id
_entity_poly.type
_entity_poly.pdbx_seq_one_letter_code
_entity_poly.pdbx_strand_id
1 'polypeptide(L)'
;TQLRTLEERLGYLRELNARRETILDSIEKQAKLTPELANLINAADSKTRLEDLYLPYKTKRRTKAQIAIEAGLQPLADAILKDPTLDPEHTAQGYVNGELQIHHSKDALDGAKQILMEQFSLSADLLAELRNMGWQDAQWRSRVVDGKQQEGAKFKDYFELQEALKTIPSHRALAILRGRNEGILQTTIVWSENEHLPYESKVGSYWHIKDQGRAADKWLSEVVRWTWRVKLASQLETALISRVREASEDSAIGVFANNLKDLLLAAPAGDKVTLGLDPGLRTGVKAVIVDPTGKLLKTETIFPHVPHNKWQAALALVVHWCQTYQVQLVAIGNGTGSRETDKLVKEAQEKLGATAPQRIIVSEAGASIYSASALAAAEFPDLDVSYRGAVSIARRLQDPLAELVKIEPKAIGVGQYQHDVSQVQLTRKLDNVVEDCVNNVGVDLNTASAPLLQRVAG
;
A
#
# COMPACT_ATOMS: atom_id res chain seq x y z
N THR A 1 -17.11 2.35 15.62
CA THR A 1 -15.65 2.03 15.62
C THR A 1 -15.39 0.65 16.21
N GLN A 2 -15.83 0.34 17.43
CA GLN A 2 -15.62 -0.98 18.07
C GLN A 2 -16.25 -2.14 17.28
N LEU A 3 -17.47 -1.99 16.76
CA LEU A 3 -18.14 -3.00 15.94
C LEU A 3 -17.39 -3.28 14.63
N ARG A 4 -16.88 -2.26 13.98
CA ARG A 4 -16.07 -2.42 12.76
C ARG A 4 -14.74 -3.13 13.03
N THR A 5 -14.07 -2.78 14.13
CA THR A 5 -12.85 -3.51 14.55
C THR A 5 -13.16 -4.98 14.84
N LEU A 6 -14.30 -5.26 15.48
CA LEU A 6 -14.76 -6.62 15.73
C LEU A 6 -15.06 -7.37 14.42
N GLU A 7 -15.75 -6.72 13.47
CA GLU A 7 -16.05 -7.27 12.14
C GLU A 7 -14.77 -7.60 11.36
N GLU A 8 -13.80 -6.67 11.34
CA GLU A 8 -12.49 -6.89 10.68
C GLU A 8 -11.76 -8.06 11.32
N ARG A 9 -11.72 -8.13 12.65
CA ARG A 9 -11.09 -9.23 13.36
C ARG A 9 -11.81 -10.56 13.13
N LEU A 10 -13.12 -10.56 13.10
CA LEU A 10 -13.92 -11.75 12.79
C LEU A 10 -13.68 -12.23 11.37
N GLY A 11 -13.62 -11.31 10.41
CA GLY A 11 -13.27 -11.62 9.01
C GLY A 11 -11.91 -12.30 8.92
N TYR A 12 -10.89 -11.70 9.55
CA TYR A 12 -9.54 -12.28 9.60
C TYR A 12 -9.52 -13.68 10.23
N LEU A 13 -10.23 -13.86 11.36
CA LEU A 13 -10.26 -15.17 12.06
C LEU A 13 -10.99 -16.25 11.25
N ARG A 14 -12.04 -15.88 10.50
CA ARG A 14 -12.72 -16.79 9.57
C ARG A 14 -11.80 -17.25 8.44
N GLU A 15 -11.06 -16.31 7.84
CA GLU A 15 -10.08 -16.64 6.80
C GLU A 15 -8.93 -17.49 7.35
N LEU A 16 -8.45 -17.17 8.56
CA LEU A 16 -7.43 -17.97 9.25
C LEU A 16 -7.92 -19.40 9.48
N ASN A 17 -9.17 -19.56 9.94
CA ASN A 17 -9.75 -20.88 10.18
C ASN A 17 -9.96 -21.68 8.89
N ALA A 18 -10.52 -21.07 7.86
CA ALA A 18 -10.68 -21.71 6.55
C ALA A 18 -9.32 -22.16 5.97
N ARG A 19 -8.27 -21.33 6.15
CA ARG A 19 -6.93 -21.69 5.73
C ARG A 19 -6.36 -22.86 6.55
N ARG A 20 -6.60 -22.88 7.87
CA ARG A 20 -6.22 -23.99 8.78
C ARG A 20 -6.82 -25.31 8.34
N GLU A 21 -8.12 -25.34 8.08
CA GLU A 21 -8.83 -26.51 7.60
C GLU A 21 -8.24 -27.04 6.28
N THR A 22 -8.00 -26.14 5.32
CA THR A 22 -7.36 -26.48 4.04
C THR A 22 -5.98 -27.11 4.23
N ILE A 23 -5.19 -26.60 5.16
CA ILE A 23 -3.83 -27.09 5.46
C ILE A 23 -3.91 -28.49 6.11
N LEU A 24 -4.78 -28.66 7.10
CA LEU A 24 -4.97 -29.95 7.76
C LEU A 24 -5.38 -31.04 6.76
N ASP A 25 -6.40 -30.77 5.95
CA ASP A 25 -6.86 -31.69 4.88
C ASP A 25 -5.75 -32.02 3.88
N SER A 26 -4.96 -31.03 3.48
CA SER A 26 -3.85 -31.24 2.56
C SER A 26 -2.74 -32.14 3.13
N ILE A 27 -2.42 -32.01 4.42
CA ILE A 27 -1.38 -32.81 5.08
C ILE A 27 -1.92 -34.23 5.38
N GLU A 28 -3.19 -34.33 5.75
CA GLU A 28 -3.87 -35.61 5.98
C GLU A 28 -3.91 -36.49 4.71
N LYS A 29 -4.26 -35.90 3.57
CA LYS A 29 -4.21 -36.55 2.25
C LYS A 29 -2.83 -37.05 1.86
N GLN A 30 -1.77 -36.48 2.42
CA GLN A 30 -0.39 -36.96 2.26
C GLN A 30 0.00 -38.06 3.26
N ALA A 31 -0.90 -38.44 4.18
CA ALA A 31 -0.65 -39.36 5.30
C ALA A 31 0.53 -38.92 6.19
N LYS A 32 0.70 -37.57 6.37
CA LYS A 32 1.79 -36.97 7.14
C LYS A 32 1.31 -36.18 8.36
N LEU A 33 0.00 -36.17 8.62
CA LEU A 33 -0.57 -35.44 9.77
C LEU A 33 -0.36 -36.26 11.05
N THR A 34 0.49 -35.74 11.96
CA THR A 34 0.65 -36.28 13.31
C THR A 34 -0.19 -35.50 14.31
N PRO A 35 -0.54 -36.09 15.48
CA PRO A 35 -1.26 -35.36 16.54
C PRO A 35 -0.55 -34.08 17.00
N GLU A 36 0.78 -34.12 17.12
CA GLU A 36 1.60 -32.99 17.51
C GLU A 36 1.53 -31.86 16.49
N LEU A 37 1.65 -32.20 15.19
CA LEU A 37 1.54 -31.22 14.11
C LEU A 37 0.14 -30.61 14.05
N ALA A 38 -0.91 -31.42 14.19
CA ALA A 38 -2.29 -30.97 14.24
C ALA A 38 -2.49 -29.97 15.39
N ASN A 39 -1.93 -30.23 16.57
CA ASN A 39 -1.98 -29.32 17.72
C ASN A 39 -1.27 -27.99 17.42
N LEU A 40 -0.08 -28.02 16.80
CA LEU A 40 0.65 -26.81 16.41
C LEU A 40 -0.13 -25.98 15.39
N ILE A 41 -0.72 -26.61 14.38
CA ILE A 41 -1.54 -25.95 13.36
C ILE A 41 -2.80 -25.34 13.99
N ASN A 42 -3.46 -26.06 14.91
CA ASN A 42 -4.65 -25.56 15.62
C ASN A 42 -4.33 -24.40 16.57
N ALA A 43 -3.14 -24.39 17.17
CA ALA A 43 -2.68 -23.32 18.05
C ALA A 43 -2.15 -22.08 17.31
N ALA A 44 -1.94 -22.17 15.99
CA ALA A 44 -1.40 -21.05 15.22
C ALA A 44 -2.38 -19.86 15.21
N ASP A 45 -1.90 -18.69 15.61
CA ASP A 45 -2.65 -17.44 15.78
C ASP A 45 -2.59 -16.49 14.58
N SER A 46 -1.78 -16.85 13.58
CA SER A 46 -1.53 -16.02 12.40
C SER A 46 -1.39 -16.85 11.12
N LYS A 47 -1.74 -16.25 9.98
CA LYS A 47 -1.54 -16.86 8.66
C LYS A 47 -0.07 -17.18 8.40
N THR A 48 0.84 -16.31 8.82
CA THR A 48 2.29 -16.54 8.68
C THR A 48 2.72 -17.81 9.41
N ARG A 49 2.28 -18.01 10.66
CA ARG A 49 2.59 -19.22 11.42
C ARG A 49 2.03 -20.49 10.76
N LEU A 50 0.79 -20.41 10.26
CA LEU A 50 0.19 -21.52 9.50
C LEU A 50 1.00 -21.89 8.25
N GLU A 51 1.41 -20.88 7.49
CA GLU A 51 2.19 -21.08 6.26
C GLU A 51 3.58 -21.66 6.55
N ASP A 52 4.23 -21.22 7.63
CA ASP A 52 5.52 -21.75 8.07
C ASP A 52 5.40 -23.25 8.45
N LEU A 53 4.36 -23.62 9.21
CA LEU A 53 4.09 -25.03 9.58
C LEU A 53 3.73 -25.90 8.36
N TYR A 54 3.06 -25.32 7.37
CA TYR A 54 2.67 -26.01 6.14
C TYR A 54 3.83 -26.13 5.11
N LEU A 55 4.86 -25.30 5.22
CA LEU A 55 5.94 -25.19 4.24
C LEU A 55 6.60 -26.53 3.87
N PRO A 56 6.86 -27.47 4.80
CA PRO A 56 7.42 -28.79 4.49
C PRO A 56 6.49 -29.69 3.64
N TYR A 57 5.18 -29.41 3.69
CA TYR A 57 4.12 -30.24 3.09
C TYR A 57 3.57 -29.67 1.79
N LYS A 58 3.98 -28.45 1.42
CA LYS A 58 3.58 -27.82 0.14
C LYS A 58 4.11 -28.66 -1.02
N THR A 59 3.23 -28.94 -1.98
CA THR A 59 3.62 -29.58 -3.24
C THR A 59 4.64 -28.71 -3.96
N LYS A 60 5.86 -29.20 -4.09
CA LYS A 60 6.96 -28.50 -4.76
C LYS A 60 7.32 -29.22 -6.06
N ARG A 61 7.95 -28.48 -6.98
CA ARG A 61 8.69 -29.11 -8.06
C ARG A 61 9.82 -29.96 -7.46
N ARG A 62 10.22 -31.04 -8.14
CA ARG A 62 11.32 -31.91 -7.73
C ARG A 62 12.57 -31.08 -7.42
N THR A 63 12.96 -31.03 -6.13
CA THR A 63 14.10 -30.23 -5.64
C THR A 63 15.39 -31.03 -5.74
N LYS A 64 16.54 -30.34 -5.66
CA LYS A 64 17.85 -31.03 -5.57
C LYS A 64 17.92 -31.94 -4.35
N ALA A 65 17.32 -31.53 -3.22
CA ALA A 65 17.22 -32.39 -2.04
C ALA A 65 16.38 -33.62 -2.29
N GLN A 66 15.23 -33.47 -2.99
CA GLN A 66 14.39 -34.61 -3.35
C GLN A 66 15.15 -35.63 -4.25
N ILE A 67 15.90 -35.14 -5.24
CA ILE A 67 16.75 -35.98 -6.09
C ILE A 67 17.79 -36.72 -5.26
N ALA A 68 18.41 -36.06 -4.30
CA ALA A 68 19.41 -36.68 -3.42
C ALA A 68 18.78 -37.72 -2.49
N ILE A 69 17.55 -37.50 -2.00
CA ILE A 69 16.81 -38.48 -1.19
C ILE A 69 16.48 -39.73 -2.03
N GLU A 70 15.99 -39.55 -3.26
CA GLU A 70 15.70 -40.62 -4.19
C GLU A 70 16.96 -41.44 -4.57
N ALA A 71 18.13 -40.74 -4.57
CA ALA A 71 19.43 -41.40 -4.73
C ALA A 71 19.97 -42.09 -3.47
N GLY A 72 19.18 -42.13 -2.38
CA GLY A 72 19.52 -42.86 -1.15
C GLY A 72 20.50 -42.12 -0.23
N LEU A 73 20.67 -40.80 -0.35
CA LEU A 73 21.64 -40.03 0.41
C LEU A 73 21.13 -39.51 1.77
N GLN A 74 19.84 -39.71 2.11
CA GLN A 74 19.30 -39.29 3.41
C GLN A 74 20.07 -39.90 4.61
N PRO A 75 20.41 -41.21 4.63
CA PRO A 75 21.16 -41.79 5.75
C PRO A 75 22.57 -41.17 5.93
N LEU A 76 23.23 -40.77 4.84
CA LEU A 76 24.52 -40.06 4.90
C LEU A 76 24.36 -38.69 5.58
N ALA A 77 23.36 -37.90 5.18
CA ALA A 77 23.07 -36.63 5.75
C ALA A 77 22.76 -36.73 7.26
N ASP A 78 21.91 -37.68 7.64
CA ASP A 78 21.50 -37.89 9.02
C ASP A 78 22.68 -38.39 9.90
N ALA A 79 23.53 -39.30 9.38
CA ALA A 79 24.68 -39.83 10.10
C ALA A 79 25.70 -38.68 10.44
N ILE A 80 26.06 -37.87 9.46
CA ILE A 80 27.02 -36.77 9.67
C ILE A 80 26.46 -35.71 10.63
N LEU A 81 25.15 -35.38 10.51
CA LEU A 81 24.50 -34.43 11.40
C LEU A 81 24.45 -34.93 12.85
N LYS A 82 24.13 -36.22 13.02
CA LYS A 82 24.01 -36.88 14.34
C LYS A 82 25.35 -37.08 15.03
N ASP A 83 26.38 -37.48 14.27
CA ASP A 83 27.71 -37.71 14.79
C ASP A 83 28.79 -36.94 14.00
N PRO A 84 29.07 -35.69 14.41
CA PRO A 84 30.07 -34.85 13.76
C PRO A 84 31.52 -35.34 13.89
N THR A 85 31.80 -36.40 14.61
CA THR A 85 33.13 -37.01 14.68
C THR A 85 33.45 -37.83 13.44
N LEU A 86 32.44 -38.23 12.67
CA LEU A 86 32.60 -38.93 11.41
C LEU A 86 33.34 -38.06 10.37
N ASP A 87 34.31 -38.65 9.68
CA ASP A 87 34.92 -38.01 8.53
C ASP A 87 33.94 -38.01 7.34
N PRO A 88 33.51 -36.86 6.83
CA PRO A 88 32.50 -36.78 5.78
C PRO A 88 32.92 -37.48 4.50
N GLU A 89 34.18 -37.31 4.06
CA GLU A 89 34.66 -37.91 2.80
C GLU A 89 34.75 -39.43 2.90
N HIS A 90 35.28 -39.92 4.00
CA HIS A 90 35.36 -41.35 4.24
C HIS A 90 33.97 -41.99 4.32
N THR A 91 33.05 -41.36 5.06
CA THR A 91 31.66 -41.84 5.20
C THR A 91 30.93 -41.86 3.86
N ALA A 92 31.13 -40.82 3.04
CA ALA A 92 30.49 -40.70 1.72
C ALA A 92 30.97 -41.74 0.71
N GLN A 93 32.14 -42.33 0.87
CA GLN A 93 32.62 -43.39 -0.03
C GLN A 93 31.66 -44.59 -0.12
N GLY A 94 30.98 -44.90 1.00
CA GLY A 94 29.97 -45.97 1.03
C GLY A 94 28.69 -45.73 0.24
N TYR A 95 28.51 -44.48 -0.25
CA TYR A 95 27.32 -44.07 -1.00
C TYR A 95 27.61 -43.77 -2.48
N VAL A 96 28.82 -44.06 -2.94
CA VAL A 96 29.17 -43.92 -4.37
C VAL A 96 28.45 -45.01 -5.16
N ASN A 97 27.63 -44.58 -6.14
CA ASN A 97 26.86 -45.47 -7.00
C ASN A 97 26.66 -44.80 -8.38
N GLY A 98 27.34 -45.33 -9.38
CA GLY A 98 27.29 -44.82 -10.75
C GLY A 98 25.90 -44.92 -11.41
N GLU A 99 25.08 -45.89 -11.04
CA GLU A 99 23.70 -46.01 -11.56
C GLU A 99 22.80 -44.90 -11.09
N LEU A 100 23.08 -44.33 -9.90
CA LEU A 100 22.38 -43.21 -9.31
C LEU A 100 23.07 -41.85 -9.60
N GLN A 101 24.02 -41.83 -10.54
CA GLN A 101 24.81 -40.64 -10.92
C GLN A 101 25.66 -40.06 -9.78
N ILE A 102 26.06 -40.90 -8.82
CA ILE A 102 26.96 -40.56 -7.73
C ILE A 102 28.31 -41.20 -8.03
N HIS A 103 29.17 -40.47 -8.74
CA HIS A 103 30.43 -41.00 -9.22
C HIS A 103 31.59 -40.86 -8.21
N HIS A 104 31.49 -39.87 -7.30
CA HIS A 104 32.51 -39.55 -6.32
C HIS A 104 31.90 -39.28 -4.93
N SER A 105 32.70 -39.40 -3.87
CA SER A 105 32.30 -39.01 -2.51
C SER A 105 31.80 -37.59 -2.43
N LYS A 106 32.38 -36.69 -3.25
CA LYS A 106 31.95 -35.31 -3.37
C LYS A 106 30.49 -35.14 -3.85
N ASP A 107 30.06 -35.96 -4.83
CA ASP A 107 28.69 -35.93 -5.33
C ASP A 107 27.69 -36.37 -4.24
N ALA A 108 28.08 -37.37 -3.44
CA ALA A 108 27.29 -37.80 -2.30
C ALA A 108 27.20 -36.74 -1.21
N LEU A 109 28.31 -36.06 -0.90
CA LEU A 109 28.32 -34.92 0.07
C LEU A 109 27.54 -33.70 -0.43
N ASP A 110 27.60 -33.40 -1.72
CA ASP A 110 26.80 -32.32 -2.28
C ASP A 110 25.29 -32.63 -2.22
N GLY A 111 24.91 -33.90 -2.46
CA GLY A 111 23.55 -34.38 -2.27
C GLY A 111 23.10 -34.29 -0.81
N ALA A 112 23.89 -34.79 0.12
CA ALA A 112 23.63 -34.73 1.56
C ALA A 112 23.52 -33.28 2.05
N LYS A 113 24.36 -32.37 1.53
CA LYS A 113 24.29 -30.92 1.79
C LYS A 113 22.94 -30.34 1.33
N GLN A 114 22.45 -30.69 0.14
CA GLN A 114 21.14 -30.22 -0.33
C GLN A 114 19.99 -30.70 0.56
N ILE A 115 20.07 -31.93 1.07
CA ILE A 115 19.08 -32.50 2.00
C ILE A 115 19.05 -31.65 3.30
N LEU A 116 20.19 -31.44 3.94
CA LEU A 116 20.29 -30.69 5.18
C LEU A 116 19.90 -29.23 4.99
N MET A 117 20.32 -28.60 3.90
CA MET A 117 19.92 -27.22 3.57
C MET A 117 18.39 -27.08 3.44
N GLU A 118 17.73 -28.04 2.82
CA GLU A 118 16.28 -28.03 2.72
C GLU A 118 15.63 -28.27 4.09
N GLN A 119 16.07 -29.25 4.83
CA GLN A 119 15.60 -29.55 6.18
C GLN A 119 15.72 -28.31 7.09
N PHE A 120 16.87 -27.66 7.12
CA PHE A 120 17.11 -26.49 7.95
C PHE A 120 16.24 -25.30 7.56
N SER A 121 16.01 -25.10 6.26
CA SER A 121 15.21 -23.99 5.75
C SER A 121 13.70 -24.15 5.93
N LEU A 122 13.22 -25.34 6.31
CA LEU A 122 11.80 -25.64 6.50
C LEU A 122 11.35 -25.60 7.96
N SER A 123 12.25 -25.29 8.91
CA SER A 123 11.89 -25.18 10.32
C SER A 123 11.08 -23.91 10.60
N ALA A 124 9.80 -24.09 10.96
CA ALA A 124 8.88 -23.01 11.25
C ALA A 124 9.34 -22.12 12.42
N ASP A 125 9.94 -22.69 13.45
CA ASP A 125 10.43 -21.96 14.62
C ASP A 125 11.67 -21.16 14.27
N LEU A 126 12.62 -21.75 13.56
CA LEU A 126 13.81 -21.04 13.07
C LEU A 126 13.44 -19.87 12.15
N LEU A 127 12.48 -20.06 11.24
CA LEU A 127 11.98 -19.01 10.36
C LEU A 127 11.36 -17.86 11.15
N ALA A 128 10.59 -18.15 12.19
CA ALA A 128 9.99 -17.13 13.06
C ALA A 128 11.06 -16.33 13.81
N GLU A 129 12.07 -17.00 14.37
CA GLU A 129 13.17 -16.34 15.08
C GLU A 129 14.01 -15.45 14.15
N LEU A 130 14.42 -15.95 13.00
CA LEU A 130 15.21 -15.19 12.01
C LEU A 130 14.42 -14.00 11.45
N ARG A 131 13.10 -14.15 11.24
CA ARG A 131 12.23 -13.05 10.81
C ARG A 131 12.14 -11.96 11.85
N ASN A 132 12.06 -12.33 13.13
CA ASN A 132 12.07 -11.37 14.22
C ASN A 132 13.43 -10.65 14.35
N MET A 133 14.54 -11.36 14.22
CA MET A 133 15.86 -10.74 14.15
C MET A 133 15.96 -9.74 13.00
N GLY A 134 15.60 -10.16 11.78
CA GLY A 134 15.61 -9.28 10.61
C GLY A 134 14.72 -8.06 10.75
N TRP A 135 13.57 -8.19 11.39
CA TRP A 135 12.69 -7.05 11.66
C TRP A 135 13.30 -6.03 12.61
N GLN A 136 14.09 -6.47 13.61
CA GLN A 136 14.72 -5.56 14.57
C GLN A 136 15.96 -4.88 13.99
N ASP A 137 16.80 -5.61 13.25
CA ASP A 137 18.18 -5.22 12.96
C ASP A 137 18.42 -4.89 11.48
N ALA A 138 17.61 -5.44 10.56
CA ALA A 138 17.86 -5.26 9.14
C ALA A 138 17.44 -3.88 8.63
N GLN A 139 18.16 -3.43 7.62
CA GLN A 139 17.92 -2.16 6.95
C GLN A 139 17.54 -2.40 5.49
N TRP A 140 16.74 -1.52 4.95
CA TRP A 140 16.36 -1.52 3.55
C TRP A 140 17.21 -0.50 2.79
N ARG A 141 17.96 -1.00 1.83
CA ARG A 141 18.77 -0.16 0.94
C ARG A 141 18.07 -0.02 -0.40
N SER A 142 17.95 1.22 -0.87
CA SER A 142 17.48 1.57 -2.21
C SER A 142 18.60 2.24 -2.99
N ARG A 143 18.73 1.88 -4.26
CA ARG A 143 19.67 2.50 -5.21
C ARG A 143 18.98 2.69 -6.55
N VAL A 144 19.40 3.72 -7.29
CA VAL A 144 18.95 3.90 -8.67
C VAL A 144 19.56 2.80 -9.56
N VAL A 145 18.77 2.29 -10.49
CA VAL A 145 19.26 1.40 -11.54
C VAL A 145 20.19 2.19 -12.49
N ASP A 146 21.30 1.60 -12.86
CA ASP A 146 22.29 2.26 -13.73
C ASP A 146 21.65 2.78 -15.01
N GLY A 147 21.94 4.05 -15.33
CA GLY A 147 21.40 4.74 -16.50
C GLY A 147 19.97 5.30 -16.34
N LYS A 148 19.30 5.08 -15.20
CA LYS A 148 17.90 5.53 -14.95
C LYS A 148 17.79 6.86 -14.19
N GLN A 149 18.88 7.57 -13.94
CA GLN A 149 18.90 8.78 -13.13
C GLN A 149 18.01 9.91 -13.69
N GLN A 150 18.01 10.11 -15.00
CA GLN A 150 17.20 11.17 -15.64
C GLN A 150 15.72 10.79 -15.69
N GLU A 151 15.41 9.56 -16.10
CA GLU A 151 14.04 9.03 -16.14
C GLU A 151 13.41 9.01 -14.75
N GLY A 152 14.21 8.67 -13.74
CA GLY A 152 13.79 8.52 -12.36
C GLY A 152 13.88 9.79 -11.51
N ALA A 153 14.02 10.99 -12.08
CA ALA A 153 14.26 12.23 -11.34
C ALA A 153 13.27 12.47 -10.17
N LYS A 154 12.02 12.02 -10.29
CA LYS A 154 11.00 12.08 -9.22
C LYS A 154 11.32 11.22 -7.98
N PHE A 155 12.25 10.24 -8.12
CA PHE A 155 12.71 9.36 -7.05
C PHE A 155 14.11 9.72 -6.53
N LYS A 156 14.63 10.91 -6.85
CA LYS A 156 16.01 11.32 -6.56
C LYS A 156 16.38 11.14 -5.08
N ASP A 157 15.45 11.39 -4.17
CA ASP A 157 15.68 11.26 -2.72
C ASP A 157 15.89 9.81 -2.26
N TYR A 158 15.60 8.83 -3.14
CA TYR A 158 15.71 7.39 -2.89
C TYR A 158 16.81 6.72 -3.72
N PHE A 159 17.62 7.49 -4.46
CA PHE A 159 18.70 6.95 -5.30
C PHE A 159 19.83 6.33 -4.49
N GLU A 160 20.01 6.78 -3.27
CA GLU A 160 20.95 6.21 -2.31
C GLU A 160 20.38 6.40 -0.90
N LEU A 161 19.52 5.49 -0.50
CA LEU A 161 18.88 5.51 0.81
C LEU A 161 19.10 4.18 1.52
N GLN A 162 19.32 4.23 2.82
CA GLN A 162 19.36 3.06 3.70
C GLN A 162 18.70 3.41 5.02
N GLU A 163 17.62 2.70 5.35
CA GLU A 163 16.82 2.93 6.55
C GLU A 163 16.42 1.61 7.22
N ALA A 164 16.28 1.62 8.55
CA ALA A 164 15.82 0.45 9.29
C ALA A 164 14.39 0.06 8.90
N LEU A 165 14.15 -1.23 8.64
CA LEU A 165 12.84 -1.75 8.23
C LEU A 165 11.72 -1.39 9.21
N LYS A 166 12.03 -1.45 10.51
CA LYS A 166 11.05 -1.23 11.58
C LYS A 166 10.53 0.20 11.65
N THR A 167 11.34 1.18 11.27
CA THR A 167 11.08 2.60 11.49
C THR A 167 10.94 3.43 10.22
N ILE A 168 11.07 2.81 9.05
CA ILE A 168 10.92 3.52 7.78
C ILE A 168 9.54 4.17 7.69
N PRO A 169 9.45 5.48 7.37
CA PRO A 169 8.17 6.15 7.20
C PRO A 169 7.37 5.56 6.03
N SER A 170 6.06 5.43 6.20
CA SER A 170 5.15 4.80 5.21
C SER A 170 5.25 5.43 3.81
N HIS A 171 5.32 6.78 3.73
CA HIS A 171 5.43 7.48 2.46
C HIS A 171 6.75 7.19 1.72
N ARG A 172 7.87 6.98 2.45
CA ARG A 172 9.16 6.60 1.86
C ARG A 172 9.12 5.16 1.37
N ALA A 173 8.58 4.25 2.19
CA ALA A 173 8.44 2.84 1.81
C ALA A 173 7.59 2.69 0.54
N LEU A 174 6.45 3.39 0.46
CA LEU A 174 5.59 3.38 -0.73
C LEU A 174 6.27 4.00 -1.96
N ALA A 175 7.06 5.08 -1.78
CA ALA A 175 7.85 5.68 -2.85
C ALA A 175 8.90 4.72 -3.40
N ILE A 176 9.63 4.02 -2.53
CA ILE A 176 10.62 3.01 -2.91
C ILE A 176 9.96 1.84 -3.65
N LEU A 177 8.82 1.34 -3.14
CA LEU A 177 8.06 0.27 -3.80
C LEU A 177 7.59 0.69 -5.19
N ARG A 178 7.08 1.91 -5.35
CA ARG A 178 6.70 2.46 -6.65
C ARG A 178 7.89 2.57 -7.59
N GLY A 179 9.01 3.14 -7.13
CA GLY A 179 10.23 3.28 -7.92
C GLY A 179 10.81 1.92 -8.37
N ARG A 180 10.69 0.89 -7.51
CA ARG A 180 11.04 -0.48 -7.84
C ARG A 180 10.10 -1.06 -8.91
N ASN A 181 8.79 -0.87 -8.77
CA ASN A 181 7.80 -1.35 -9.74
C ASN A 181 7.94 -0.67 -11.11
N GLU A 182 8.36 0.60 -11.13
CA GLU A 182 8.65 1.35 -12.35
C GLU A 182 10.04 0.99 -12.95
N GLY A 183 10.82 0.12 -12.31
CA GLY A 183 12.16 -0.29 -12.78
C GLY A 183 13.23 0.80 -12.64
N ILE A 184 12.98 1.82 -11.82
CA ILE A 184 13.91 2.93 -11.55
C ILE A 184 14.83 2.62 -10.35
N LEU A 185 14.28 1.99 -9.33
CA LEU A 185 15.01 1.64 -8.10
C LEU A 185 15.22 0.13 -8.01
N GLN A 186 16.39 -0.26 -7.55
CA GLN A 186 16.65 -1.60 -7.05
C GLN A 186 16.82 -1.57 -5.54
N THR A 187 16.31 -2.61 -4.87
CA THR A 187 16.31 -2.65 -3.41
C THR A 187 16.92 -3.95 -2.91
N THR A 188 17.61 -3.87 -1.78
CA THR A 188 18.22 -5.01 -1.10
C THR A 188 18.09 -4.87 0.40
N ILE A 189 18.04 -5.99 1.11
CA ILE A 189 18.14 -6.00 2.57
C ILE A 189 19.60 -6.03 2.97
N VAL A 190 19.98 -5.13 3.87
CA VAL A 190 21.24 -5.14 4.59
C VAL A 190 20.97 -5.74 5.96
N TRP A 191 21.49 -6.96 6.18
CA TRP A 191 21.09 -7.78 7.33
C TRP A 191 21.68 -7.31 8.66
N SER A 192 22.95 -6.86 8.67
CA SER A 192 23.62 -6.25 9.82
C SER A 192 24.95 -5.63 9.40
N GLU A 193 25.66 -4.98 10.30
CA GLU A 193 27.01 -4.46 10.05
C GLU A 193 28.00 -5.57 9.65
N ASN A 194 27.87 -6.78 10.25
CA ASN A 194 28.65 -7.97 9.90
C ASN A 194 27.90 -8.85 8.87
N GLU A 195 27.01 -8.26 8.11
CA GLU A 195 26.19 -8.84 7.04
C GLU A 195 25.45 -10.12 7.47
N HIS A 196 26.09 -11.28 7.24
CA HIS A 196 25.41 -12.58 7.38
C HIS A 196 25.72 -13.33 8.67
N LEU A 197 26.83 -12.99 9.34
CA LEU A 197 27.37 -13.78 10.45
C LEU A 197 26.40 -14.03 11.62
N PRO A 198 25.63 -13.04 12.10
CA PRO A 198 24.68 -13.27 13.20
C PRO A 198 23.60 -14.29 12.83
N TYR A 199 23.13 -14.25 11.58
CA TYR A 199 22.09 -15.15 11.08
C TYR A 199 22.63 -16.56 10.83
N GLU A 200 23.84 -16.70 10.27
CA GLU A 200 24.53 -17.98 10.16
C GLU A 200 24.73 -18.62 11.53
N SER A 201 25.18 -17.83 12.52
CA SER A 201 25.35 -18.28 13.90
C SER A 201 24.02 -18.75 14.53
N LYS A 202 22.91 -18.05 14.22
CA LYS A 202 21.58 -18.43 14.71
C LYS A 202 21.13 -19.77 14.11
N VAL A 203 21.31 -19.97 12.80
CA VAL A 203 21.02 -21.25 12.13
C VAL A 203 21.87 -22.36 12.73
N GLY A 204 23.17 -22.14 12.90
CA GLY A 204 24.08 -23.11 13.53
C GLY A 204 23.66 -23.49 14.94
N SER A 205 23.35 -22.48 15.78
CA SER A 205 22.91 -22.70 17.17
C SER A 205 21.61 -23.48 17.26
N TYR A 206 20.67 -23.20 16.37
CA TYR A 206 19.37 -23.89 16.34
C TYR A 206 19.51 -25.39 16.05
N TRP A 207 20.44 -25.74 15.16
CA TRP A 207 20.74 -27.14 14.79
C TRP A 207 21.89 -27.74 15.58
N HIS A 208 22.34 -27.10 16.67
CA HIS A 208 23.45 -27.53 17.53
C HIS A 208 24.78 -27.76 16.78
N ILE A 209 24.94 -27.07 15.65
CA ILE A 209 26.17 -27.11 14.84
C ILE A 209 27.13 -26.03 15.35
N LYS A 210 28.28 -26.46 15.83
CA LYS A 210 29.33 -25.60 16.36
C LYS A 210 30.70 -26.21 16.05
N ASP A 211 31.60 -25.41 15.54
CA ASP A 211 32.98 -25.85 15.29
C ASP A 211 33.70 -26.12 16.63
N GLN A 212 34.01 -27.39 16.87
CA GLN A 212 34.75 -27.87 18.05
C GLN A 212 36.01 -28.66 17.62
N GLY A 213 36.39 -28.54 16.34
CA GLY A 213 37.56 -29.25 15.79
C GLY A 213 37.29 -30.71 15.43
N ARG A 214 36.00 -31.17 15.37
CA ARG A 214 35.65 -32.52 14.94
C ARG A 214 35.71 -32.59 13.41
N ALA A 215 35.79 -33.82 12.88
CA ALA A 215 36.01 -34.09 11.45
C ALA A 215 34.94 -33.41 10.53
N ALA A 216 33.66 -33.46 10.92
CA ALA A 216 32.59 -32.92 10.11
C ALA A 216 32.27 -31.42 10.38
N ASP A 217 32.84 -30.80 11.40
CA ASP A 217 32.43 -29.44 11.83
C ASP A 217 32.58 -28.38 10.72
N LYS A 218 33.66 -28.45 9.94
CA LYS A 218 33.86 -27.53 8.81
C LYS A 218 32.80 -27.72 7.72
N TRP A 219 32.50 -28.97 7.39
CA TRP A 219 31.48 -29.30 6.38
C TRP A 219 30.09 -28.89 6.86
N LEU A 220 29.72 -29.14 8.10
CA LEU A 220 28.45 -28.72 8.69
C LEU A 220 28.34 -27.18 8.76
N SER A 221 29.41 -26.49 9.09
CA SER A 221 29.47 -25.02 9.07
C SER A 221 29.26 -24.46 7.67
N GLU A 222 29.77 -25.16 6.65
CA GLU A 222 29.48 -24.81 5.24
C GLU A 222 28.01 -25.03 4.91
N VAL A 223 27.38 -26.13 5.34
CA VAL A 223 25.94 -26.37 5.17
C VAL A 223 25.12 -25.24 5.78
N VAL A 224 25.43 -24.81 7.02
CA VAL A 224 24.79 -23.67 7.70
C VAL A 224 24.89 -22.40 6.87
N ARG A 225 26.11 -22.05 6.43
CA ARG A 225 26.36 -20.86 5.61
C ARG A 225 25.55 -20.86 4.31
N TRP A 226 25.55 -21.99 3.57
CA TRP A 226 24.79 -22.13 2.34
C TRP A 226 23.28 -22.13 2.59
N THR A 227 22.80 -22.73 3.68
CA THR A 227 21.39 -22.68 4.08
C THR A 227 20.94 -21.23 4.23
N TRP A 228 21.70 -20.43 4.98
CA TRP A 228 21.39 -19.03 5.15
C TRP A 228 21.43 -18.26 3.82
N ARG A 229 22.55 -18.28 3.13
CA ARG A 229 22.79 -17.42 1.95
C ARG A 229 21.94 -17.79 0.74
N VAL A 230 21.65 -19.07 0.54
CA VAL A 230 20.97 -19.55 -0.67
C VAL A 230 19.47 -19.78 -0.46
N LYS A 231 19.05 -20.16 0.74
CA LYS A 231 17.65 -20.51 1.03
C LYS A 231 16.95 -19.44 1.86
N LEU A 232 17.49 -19.15 3.05
CA LEU A 232 16.78 -18.36 4.05
C LEU A 232 16.80 -16.85 3.79
N ALA A 233 17.94 -16.29 3.40
CA ALA A 233 18.07 -14.84 3.21
C ALA A 233 17.06 -14.29 2.20
N SER A 234 16.93 -14.90 1.02
CA SER A 234 15.97 -14.47 -0.01
C SER A 234 14.50 -14.67 0.41
N GLN A 235 14.22 -15.78 1.13
CA GLN A 235 12.86 -16.03 1.66
C GLN A 235 12.47 -14.99 2.69
N LEU A 236 13.38 -14.65 3.60
CA LEU A 236 13.15 -13.66 4.65
C LEU A 236 13.11 -12.24 4.10
N GLU A 237 13.93 -11.91 3.12
CA GLU A 237 13.85 -10.63 2.41
C GLU A 237 12.44 -10.40 1.86
N THR A 238 11.88 -11.38 1.16
CA THR A 238 10.52 -11.31 0.63
C THR A 238 9.48 -11.09 1.74
N ALA A 239 9.60 -11.85 2.84
CA ALA A 239 8.68 -11.75 3.97
C ALA A 239 8.77 -10.40 4.69
N LEU A 240 9.98 -9.87 4.88
CA LEU A 240 10.20 -8.59 5.54
C LEU A 240 9.73 -7.41 4.70
N ILE A 241 10.00 -7.42 3.39
CA ILE A 241 9.48 -6.39 2.47
C ILE A 241 7.95 -6.43 2.41
N SER A 242 7.33 -7.61 2.42
CA SER A 242 5.86 -7.73 2.49
C SER A 242 5.30 -7.11 3.77
N ARG A 243 5.94 -7.36 4.91
CA ARG A 243 5.56 -6.76 6.20
C ARG A 243 5.68 -5.23 6.20
N VAL A 244 6.77 -4.68 5.64
CA VAL A 244 6.94 -3.22 5.48
C VAL A 244 5.85 -2.65 4.58
N ARG A 245 5.53 -3.33 3.46
CA ARG A 245 4.46 -2.92 2.56
C ARG A 245 3.12 -2.85 3.29
N GLU A 246 2.70 -3.94 3.93
CA GLU A 246 1.43 -4.02 4.66
C GLU A 246 1.30 -2.91 5.71
N ALA A 247 2.33 -2.73 6.55
CA ALA A 247 2.34 -1.69 7.56
C ALA A 247 2.28 -0.27 6.96
N SER A 248 2.93 -0.07 5.80
CA SER A 248 2.94 1.22 5.11
C SER A 248 1.62 1.53 4.42
N GLU A 249 0.97 0.52 3.84
CA GLU A 249 -0.35 0.63 3.24
C GLU A 249 -1.40 0.96 4.31
N ASP A 250 -1.42 0.26 5.43
CA ASP A 250 -2.34 0.52 6.56
C ASP A 250 -2.19 1.95 7.10
N SER A 251 -0.94 2.38 7.31
CA SER A 251 -0.64 3.74 7.75
C SER A 251 -1.11 4.79 6.74
N ALA A 252 -0.84 4.60 5.46
CA ALA A 252 -1.22 5.52 4.39
C ALA A 252 -2.75 5.59 4.24
N ILE A 253 -3.46 4.46 4.27
CA ILE A 253 -4.92 4.41 4.23
C ILE A 253 -5.52 5.17 5.43
N GLY A 254 -4.90 5.07 6.61
CA GLY A 254 -5.30 5.85 7.78
C GLY A 254 -5.19 7.36 7.54
N VAL A 255 -4.09 7.82 6.94
CA VAL A 255 -3.91 9.24 6.57
C VAL A 255 -4.95 9.67 5.53
N PHE A 256 -5.18 8.86 4.49
CA PHE A 256 -6.18 9.17 3.45
C PHE A 256 -7.59 9.25 4.03
N ALA A 257 -7.93 8.38 4.98
CA ALA A 257 -9.20 8.43 5.70
C ALA A 257 -9.38 9.73 6.49
N ASN A 258 -8.33 10.19 7.18
CA ASN A 258 -8.36 11.46 7.90
C ASN A 258 -8.49 12.66 6.95
N ASN A 259 -7.72 12.68 5.85
CA ASN A 259 -7.81 13.73 4.85
C ASN A 259 -9.22 13.80 4.23
N LEU A 260 -9.84 12.65 3.93
CA LEU A 260 -11.22 12.62 3.45
C LEU A 260 -12.20 13.17 4.49
N LYS A 261 -12.04 12.75 5.75
CA LYS A 261 -12.87 13.25 6.85
C LYS A 261 -12.79 14.78 6.97
N ASP A 262 -11.59 15.34 6.90
CA ASP A 262 -11.37 16.79 6.98
C ASP A 262 -12.04 17.54 5.82
N LEU A 263 -12.04 16.95 4.62
CA LEU A 263 -12.75 17.50 3.47
C LEU A 263 -14.28 17.45 3.65
N LEU A 264 -14.81 16.34 4.11
CA LEU A 264 -16.25 16.12 4.31
C LEU A 264 -16.82 17.00 5.43
N LEU A 265 -16.05 17.18 6.49
CA LEU A 265 -16.45 17.95 7.68
C LEU A 265 -15.91 19.41 7.66
N ALA A 266 -15.43 19.89 6.51
CA ALA A 266 -15.09 21.30 6.37
C ALA A 266 -16.32 22.17 6.70
N ALA A 267 -16.09 23.32 7.34
CA ALA A 267 -17.19 24.17 7.81
C ALA A 267 -18.04 24.65 6.61
N PRO A 268 -19.35 24.35 6.58
CA PRO A 268 -20.23 24.85 5.53
C PRO A 268 -20.40 26.36 5.64
N ALA A 269 -20.32 27.05 4.52
CA ALA A 269 -20.56 28.50 4.49
C ALA A 269 -22.05 28.86 4.50
N GLY A 270 -22.91 27.84 4.31
CA GLY A 270 -24.37 27.95 4.35
C GLY A 270 -25.00 28.50 3.07
N ASP A 271 -26.29 28.80 3.15
CA ASP A 271 -27.16 29.17 2.05
C ASP A 271 -26.90 30.59 1.55
N LYS A 272 -25.87 30.75 0.72
CA LYS A 272 -25.42 32.04 0.19
C LYS A 272 -25.24 31.98 -1.31
N VAL A 273 -25.58 33.10 -2.01
CA VAL A 273 -25.28 33.20 -3.44
C VAL A 273 -23.75 33.10 -3.62
N THR A 274 -23.32 32.11 -4.39
CA THR A 274 -21.90 31.78 -4.55
C THR A 274 -21.47 31.88 -6.01
N LEU A 275 -20.38 32.59 -6.27
CA LEU A 275 -19.63 32.50 -7.52
C LEU A 275 -18.60 31.37 -7.43
N GLY A 276 -18.76 30.36 -8.26
CA GLY A 276 -17.79 29.24 -8.40
C GLY A 276 -16.84 29.52 -9.55
N LEU A 277 -15.54 29.37 -9.29
CA LEU A 277 -14.48 29.51 -10.29
C LEU A 277 -13.65 28.21 -10.34
N ASP A 278 -13.68 27.57 -11.49
CA ASP A 278 -12.84 26.41 -11.79
C ASP A 278 -11.65 26.89 -12.65
N PRO A 279 -10.44 27.03 -12.08
CA PRO A 279 -9.29 27.61 -12.76
C PRO A 279 -8.82 26.76 -13.96
N GLY A 280 -8.48 27.45 -15.05
CA GLY A 280 -7.88 26.80 -16.22
C GLY A 280 -7.09 27.82 -17.04
N LEU A 281 -5.79 27.56 -17.25
CA LEU A 281 -4.92 28.50 -17.95
C LEU A 281 -5.24 28.55 -19.45
N ARG A 282 -5.24 27.42 -20.14
CA ARG A 282 -5.47 27.33 -21.59
C ARG A 282 -6.95 27.33 -21.95
N THR A 283 -7.77 26.59 -21.22
CA THR A 283 -9.20 26.40 -21.47
C THR A 283 -10.06 27.54 -20.91
N GLY A 284 -9.46 28.47 -20.22
CA GLY A 284 -10.14 29.54 -19.49
C GLY A 284 -10.67 29.08 -18.12
N VAL A 285 -11.01 30.05 -17.28
CA VAL A 285 -11.63 29.81 -15.98
C VAL A 285 -13.15 29.69 -16.19
N LYS A 286 -13.72 28.57 -15.77
CA LYS A 286 -15.17 28.37 -15.79
C LYS A 286 -15.79 29.06 -14.60
N ALA A 287 -16.64 30.03 -14.87
CA ALA A 287 -17.34 30.84 -13.88
C ALA A 287 -18.81 30.46 -13.85
N VAL A 288 -19.36 30.25 -12.67
CA VAL A 288 -20.77 29.91 -12.46
C VAL A 288 -21.35 30.72 -11.28
N ILE A 289 -22.61 31.05 -11.33
CA ILE A 289 -23.36 31.56 -10.18
C ILE A 289 -24.34 30.49 -9.73
N VAL A 290 -24.31 30.14 -8.45
CA VAL A 290 -25.35 29.34 -7.81
C VAL A 290 -26.10 30.17 -6.76
N ASP A 291 -27.40 29.93 -6.65
CA ASP A 291 -28.25 30.54 -5.64
C ASP A 291 -28.04 29.91 -4.24
N PRO A 292 -28.70 30.40 -3.17
CA PRO A 292 -28.59 29.81 -1.84
C PRO A 292 -28.96 28.33 -1.76
N THR A 293 -29.77 27.81 -2.68
CA THR A 293 -30.17 26.39 -2.73
C THR A 293 -29.23 25.50 -3.58
N GLY A 294 -28.15 26.12 -4.11
CA GLY A 294 -27.22 25.42 -5.01
C GLY A 294 -27.70 25.32 -6.46
N LYS A 295 -28.82 25.99 -6.83
CA LYS A 295 -29.34 26.01 -8.21
C LYS A 295 -28.47 26.90 -9.08
N LEU A 296 -28.11 26.41 -10.25
CA LEU A 296 -27.34 27.15 -11.24
C LEU A 296 -28.17 28.32 -11.83
N LEU A 297 -27.61 29.53 -11.77
CA LEU A 297 -28.23 30.74 -12.34
C LEU A 297 -27.55 31.24 -13.62
N LYS A 298 -26.21 31.17 -13.68
CA LYS A 298 -25.41 31.70 -14.80
C LYS A 298 -24.11 30.95 -14.98
N THR A 299 -23.62 30.86 -16.23
CA THR A 299 -22.32 30.31 -16.60
C THR A 299 -21.62 31.20 -17.62
N GLU A 300 -20.30 31.25 -17.55
CA GLU A 300 -19.46 31.92 -18.55
C GLU A 300 -18.02 31.39 -18.45
N THR A 301 -17.28 31.42 -19.56
CA THR A 301 -15.85 31.15 -19.53
C THR A 301 -15.07 32.43 -19.67
N ILE A 302 -14.22 32.77 -18.69
CA ILE A 302 -13.37 33.94 -18.70
C ILE A 302 -11.91 33.54 -18.97
N PHE A 303 -11.17 34.44 -19.62
CA PHE A 303 -9.81 34.15 -20.09
C PHE A 303 -8.80 35.19 -19.56
N PRO A 304 -8.64 35.31 -18.23
CA PRO A 304 -7.74 36.33 -17.66
C PRO A 304 -6.26 36.03 -17.91
N HIS A 305 -5.90 34.71 -18.04
CA HIS A 305 -4.51 34.24 -18.03
C HIS A 305 -3.92 34.08 -19.43
N VAL A 306 -2.60 33.88 -19.48
CA VAL A 306 -1.85 33.47 -20.70
C VAL A 306 -2.45 32.16 -21.24
N PRO A 307 -2.63 32.00 -22.57
CA PRO A 307 -2.18 32.91 -23.65
C PRO A 307 -3.16 34.04 -23.99
N HIS A 308 -4.37 34.04 -23.49
CA HIS A 308 -5.44 34.96 -23.92
C HIS A 308 -5.33 36.39 -23.33
N ASN A 309 -4.83 36.49 -22.09
CA ASN A 309 -4.58 37.79 -21.39
C ASN A 309 -5.75 38.79 -21.37
N LYS A 310 -7.01 38.30 -21.33
CA LYS A 310 -8.22 39.15 -21.27
C LYS A 310 -8.56 39.56 -19.85
N TRP A 311 -7.56 40.05 -19.09
CA TRP A 311 -7.70 40.36 -17.66
C TRP A 311 -8.82 41.37 -17.36
N GLN A 312 -8.83 42.53 -18.05
CA GLN A 312 -9.79 43.57 -17.79
C GLN A 312 -11.24 43.16 -18.11
N ALA A 313 -11.44 42.39 -19.18
CA ALA A 313 -12.75 41.83 -19.52
C ALA A 313 -13.24 40.83 -18.46
N ALA A 314 -12.37 39.96 -18.00
CA ALA A 314 -12.66 38.99 -16.94
C ALA A 314 -12.98 39.68 -15.61
N LEU A 315 -12.20 40.71 -15.25
CA LEU A 315 -12.41 41.52 -14.05
C LEU A 315 -13.75 42.26 -14.09
N ALA A 316 -14.08 42.91 -15.23
CA ALA A 316 -15.35 43.59 -15.41
C ALA A 316 -16.54 42.64 -15.27
N LEU A 317 -16.45 41.42 -15.83
CA LEU A 317 -17.49 40.40 -15.71
C LEU A 317 -17.70 39.99 -14.26
N VAL A 318 -16.61 39.68 -13.53
CA VAL A 318 -16.68 39.24 -12.12
C VAL A 318 -17.32 40.34 -11.26
N VAL A 319 -16.90 41.62 -11.42
CA VAL A 319 -17.49 42.77 -10.71
C VAL A 319 -18.98 42.90 -11.05
N HIS A 320 -19.33 42.87 -12.34
CA HIS A 320 -20.72 42.95 -12.79
C HIS A 320 -21.59 41.85 -12.18
N TRP A 321 -21.11 40.57 -12.21
CA TRP A 321 -21.86 39.46 -11.65
C TRP A 321 -22.02 39.57 -10.14
N CYS A 322 -20.97 39.98 -9.41
CA CYS A 322 -21.06 40.21 -7.97
C CYS A 322 -22.15 41.20 -7.59
N GLN A 323 -22.30 42.28 -8.37
CA GLN A 323 -23.33 43.28 -8.16
C GLN A 323 -24.71 42.83 -8.56
N THR A 324 -24.83 42.21 -9.77
CA THR A 324 -26.13 41.80 -10.35
C THR A 324 -26.79 40.67 -9.55
N TYR A 325 -26.01 39.69 -9.12
CA TYR A 325 -26.51 38.52 -8.38
C TYR A 325 -26.36 38.67 -6.87
N GLN A 326 -25.84 39.80 -6.38
CA GLN A 326 -25.58 40.01 -4.96
C GLN A 326 -24.75 38.87 -4.34
N VAL A 327 -23.64 38.51 -5.03
CA VAL A 327 -22.76 37.40 -4.63
C VAL A 327 -22.19 37.68 -3.24
N GLN A 328 -22.32 36.73 -2.34
CA GLN A 328 -21.82 36.79 -0.98
C GLN A 328 -20.50 36.01 -0.80
N LEU A 329 -20.31 34.97 -1.61
CA LEU A 329 -19.14 34.10 -1.55
C LEU A 329 -18.53 33.88 -2.93
N VAL A 330 -17.21 33.75 -2.99
CA VAL A 330 -16.47 33.30 -4.16
C VAL A 330 -15.69 32.06 -3.80
N ALA A 331 -16.03 30.94 -4.41
CA ALA A 331 -15.32 29.65 -4.30
C ALA A 331 -14.33 29.52 -5.46
N ILE A 332 -13.05 29.37 -5.17
CA ILE A 332 -11.99 29.22 -6.17
C ILE A 332 -11.40 27.82 -6.03
N GLY A 333 -11.45 27.00 -7.09
CA GLY A 333 -10.79 25.70 -7.11
C GLY A 333 -9.28 25.81 -6.87
N ASN A 334 -8.69 24.83 -6.18
CA ASN A 334 -7.27 24.86 -5.81
C ASN A 334 -6.32 24.26 -6.87
N GLY A 335 -6.80 24.06 -8.09
CA GLY A 335 -6.01 23.51 -9.21
C GLY A 335 -5.06 24.49 -9.87
N THR A 336 -4.60 24.11 -11.06
CA THR A 336 -3.65 24.90 -11.84
C THR A 336 -4.27 26.24 -12.26
N GLY A 337 -3.63 27.36 -11.89
CA GLY A 337 -4.14 28.70 -12.13
C GLY A 337 -4.95 29.30 -10.97
N SER A 338 -5.06 28.57 -9.86
CA SER A 338 -5.79 29.04 -8.66
C SER A 338 -5.23 30.32 -8.10
N ARG A 339 -3.90 30.48 -8.01
CA ARG A 339 -3.26 31.70 -7.49
C ARG A 339 -3.51 32.93 -8.37
N GLU A 340 -3.49 32.74 -9.68
CA GLU A 340 -3.77 33.77 -10.66
C GLU A 340 -5.26 34.20 -10.62
N THR A 341 -6.15 33.21 -10.46
CA THR A 341 -7.59 33.45 -10.32
C THR A 341 -7.90 34.11 -8.99
N ASP A 342 -7.21 33.77 -7.89
CA ASP A 342 -7.32 34.48 -6.61
C ASP A 342 -6.93 35.97 -6.71
N LYS A 343 -5.87 36.29 -7.48
CA LYS A 343 -5.48 37.68 -7.74
C LYS A 343 -6.57 38.45 -8.48
N LEU A 344 -7.20 37.84 -9.49
CA LEU A 344 -8.32 38.43 -10.21
C LEU A 344 -9.49 38.79 -9.27
N VAL A 345 -9.86 37.85 -8.40
CA VAL A 345 -10.94 38.06 -7.44
C VAL A 345 -10.57 39.09 -6.40
N LYS A 346 -9.31 39.13 -5.95
CA LYS A 346 -8.81 40.19 -5.05
C LYS A 346 -8.98 41.56 -5.65
N GLU A 347 -8.59 41.78 -6.91
CA GLU A 347 -8.77 43.06 -7.62
C GLU A 347 -10.24 43.39 -7.80
N ALA A 348 -11.11 42.40 -8.05
CA ALA A 348 -12.56 42.61 -8.09
C ALA A 348 -13.11 43.07 -6.72
N GLN A 349 -12.64 42.49 -5.61
CA GLN A 349 -13.01 42.91 -4.25
C GLN A 349 -12.61 44.37 -3.97
N GLU A 350 -11.42 44.78 -4.40
CA GLU A 350 -10.96 46.19 -4.25
C GLU A 350 -11.89 47.15 -4.97
N LYS A 351 -12.40 46.79 -6.16
CA LYS A 351 -13.37 47.61 -6.91
C LYS A 351 -14.77 47.63 -6.30
N LEU A 352 -15.18 46.52 -5.65
CA LEU A 352 -16.49 46.39 -5.01
C LEU A 352 -16.56 47.08 -3.62
N GLY A 353 -15.41 47.25 -2.97
CA GLY A 353 -15.32 47.91 -1.67
C GLY A 353 -16.16 47.25 -0.59
N ALA A 354 -17.08 47.94 0.03
CA ALA A 354 -17.90 47.44 1.14
C ALA A 354 -18.87 46.31 0.76
N THR A 355 -19.16 46.13 -0.53
CA THR A 355 -20.06 45.08 -1.04
C THR A 355 -19.29 43.87 -1.56
N ALA A 356 -18.00 43.80 -1.30
CA ALA A 356 -17.15 42.70 -1.78
C ALA A 356 -17.53 41.37 -1.16
N PRO A 357 -17.72 40.31 -1.96
CA PRO A 357 -17.95 38.95 -1.43
C PRO A 357 -16.71 38.41 -0.73
N GLN A 358 -16.90 37.50 0.22
CA GLN A 358 -15.78 36.74 0.81
C GLN A 358 -15.27 35.71 -0.19
N ARG A 359 -13.94 35.63 -0.42
CA ARG A 359 -13.33 34.65 -1.29
C ARG A 359 -12.66 33.54 -0.49
N ILE A 360 -12.79 32.30 -0.96
CA ILE A 360 -12.26 31.10 -0.30
C ILE A 360 -11.74 30.14 -1.38
N ILE A 361 -10.54 29.62 -1.15
CA ILE A 361 -9.99 28.52 -1.98
C ILE A 361 -10.60 27.23 -1.50
N VAL A 362 -11.21 26.47 -2.43
CA VAL A 362 -11.92 25.22 -2.18
C VAL A 362 -11.18 24.07 -2.87
N SER A 363 -11.11 22.91 -2.21
CA SER A 363 -10.56 21.70 -2.85
C SER A 363 -11.42 21.30 -4.04
N GLU A 364 -10.80 21.13 -5.21
CA GLU A 364 -11.47 20.62 -6.42
C GLU A 364 -11.32 19.10 -6.58
N ALA A 365 -10.76 18.41 -5.56
CA ALA A 365 -10.54 16.96 -5.59
C ALA A 365 -11.82 16.21 -6.01
N GLY A 366 -11.74 15.38 -7.06
CA GLY A 366 -12.87 14.63 -7.62
C GLY A 366 -13.91 15.47 -8.42
N ALA A 367 -13.75 16.80 -8.57
CA ALA A 367 -14.72 17.62 -9.32
C ALA A 367 -14.84 17.18 -10.79
N SER A 368 -13.73 16.80 -11.41
CA SER A 368 -13.71 16.27 -12.79
C SER A 368 -14.43 14.92 -12.90
N ILE A 369 -14.32 14.06 -11.89
CA ILE A 369 -15.04 12.77 -11.84
C ILE A 369 -16.55 13.02 -11.71
N TYR A 370 -16.95 13.92 -10.79
CA TYR A 370 -18.34 14.32 -10.68
C TYR A 370 -18.87 14.87 -12.00
N SER A 371 -18.17 15.81 -12.66
CA SER A 371 -18.64 16.45 -13.89
C SER A 371 -18.92 15.46 -15.03
N ALA A 372 -18.16 14.35 -15.09
CA ALA A 372 -18.31 13.29 -16.08
C ALA A 372 -19.32 12.18 -15.64
N SER A 373 -19.84 12.23 -14.42
CA SER A 373 -20.71 11.19 -13.87
C SER A 373 -22.13 11.23 -14.47
N ALA A 374 -22.80 10.07 -14.44
CA ALA A 374 -24.21 9.97 -14.81
C ALA A 374 -25.11 10.83 -13.92
N LEU A 375 -24.74 10.97 -12.63
CA LEU A 375 -25.47 11.83 -11.70
C LEU A 375 -25.41 13.31 -12.13
N ALA A 376 -24.21 13.82 -12.45
CA ALA A 376 -24.06 15.19 -12.92
C ALA A 376 -24.74 15.42 -14.27
N ALA A 377 -24.78 14.43 -15.15
CA ALA A 377 -25.53 14.48 -16.40
C ALA A 377 -27.03 14.55 -16.17
N ALA A 378 -27.55 13.84 -15.18
CA ALA A 378 -28.97 13.89 -14.79
C ALA A 378 -29.33 15.22 -14.08
N GLU A 379 -28.43 15.77 -13.22
CA GLU A 379 -28.64 17.08 -12.59
C GLU A 379 -28.60 18.24 -13.60
N PHE A 380 -27.78 18.11 -14.65
CA PHE A 380 -27.51 19.17 -15.64
C PHE A 380 -27.51 18.60 -17.07
N PRO A 381 -28.67 18.17 -17.62
CA PRO A 381 -28.73 17.54 -18.94
C PRO A 381 -28.27 18.46 -20.08
N ASP A 382 -28.57 19.75 -19.97
CA ASP A 382 -28.29 20.75 -21.02
C ASP A 382 -27.00 21.54 -20.76
N LEU A 383 -26.30 21.28 -19.67
CA LEU A 383 -25.07 22.00 -19.30
C LEU A 383 -23.85 21.27 -19.83
N ASP A 384 -22.98 22.04 -20.52
CA ASP A 384 -21.67 21.52 -20.93
C ASP A 384 -20.87 20.98 -19.74
N VAL A 385 -20.26 19.83 -19.92
CA VAL A 385 -19.52 19.08 -18.89
C VAL A 385 -18.46 19.95 -18.19
N SER A 386 -17.84 20.90 -18.91
CA SER A 386 -16.80 21.77 -18.38
C SER A 386 -17.26 22.72 -17.28
N TYR A 387 -18.55 23.07 -17.20
CA TYR A 387 -19.09 23.92 -16.15
C TYR A 387 -19.55 23.14 -14.90
N ARG A 388 -19.85 21.85 -15.03
CA ARG A 388 -20.35 21.04 -13.91
C ARG A 388 -19.34 20.99 -12.75
N GLY A 389 -18.04 21.00 -13.07
CA GLY A 389 -16.96 21.09 -12.08
C GLY A 389 -17.03 22.40 -11.27
N ALA A 390 -17.21 23.53 -11.93
CA ALA A 390 -17.34 24.82 -11.27
C ALA A 390 -18.60 24.90 -10.38
N VAL A 391 -19.71 24.28 -10.80
CA VAL A 391 -20.93 24.17 -9.96
C VAL A 391 -20.62 23.36 -8.69
N SER A 392 -19.93 22.23 -8.84
CA SER A 392 -19.52 21.42 -7.69
C SER A 392 -18.61 22.20 -6.73
N ILE A 393 -17.64 22.96 -7.24
CA ILE A 393 -16.75 23.82 -6.42
C ILE A 393 -17.57 24.86 -5.63
N ALA A 394 -18.57 25.49 -6.25
CA ALA A 394 -19.44 26.46 -5.55
C ALA A 394 -20.27 25.78 -4.45
N ARG A 395 -20.91 24.64 -4.76
CA ARG A 395 -21.75 23.90 -3.81
C ARG A 395 -20.96 23.31 -2.64
N ARG A 396 -19.70 22.91 -2.87
CA ARG A 396 -18.81 22.45 -1.78
C ARG A 396 -18.53 23.53 -0.75
N LEU A 397 -18.52 24.79 -1.14
CA LEU A 397 -18.39 25.89 -0.20
C LEU A 397 -19.65 26.08 0.62
N GLN A 398 -20.83 25.91 -0.01
CA GLN A 398 -22.11 25.99 0.69
C GLN A 398 -22.29 24.83 1.67
N ASP A 399 -22.14 23.59 1.21
CA ASP A 399 -22.22 22.35 2.00
C ASP A 399 -21.25 21.28 1.46
N PRO A 400 -20.06 21.13 2.06
CA PRO A 400 -19.05 20.18 1.63
C PRO A 400 -19.55 18.73 1.66
N LEU A 401 -20.24 18.33 2.73
CA LEU A 401 -20.70 16.96 2.92
C LEU A 401 -21.74 16.57 1.86
N ALA A 402 -22.77 17.38 1.69
CA ALA A 402 -23.85 17.13 0.74
C ALA A 402 -23.35 17.03 -0.71
N GLU A 403 -22.32 17.77 -1.07
CA GLU A 403 -21.76 17.73 -2.41
C GLU A 403 -20.75 16.58 -2.60
N LEU A 404 -19.82 16.37 -1.66
CA LEU A 404 -18.76 15.37 -1.78
C LEU A 404 -19.26 13.94 -1.73
N VAL A 405 -20.39 13.65 -1.06
CA VAL A 405 -21.00 12.31 -1.03
C VAL A 405 -21.49 11.83 -2.41
N LYS A 406 -21.64 12.75 -3.38
CA LYS A 406 -22.00 12.43 -4.77
C LYS A 406 -20.86 11.77 -5.54
N ILE A 407 -19.65 11.80 -5.00
CA ILE A 407 -18.43 11.28 -5.62
C ILE A 407 -18.04 9.99 -4.92
N GLU A 408 -17.64 8.97 -5.70
CA GLU A 408 -17.07 7.77 -5.11
C GLU A 408 -15.83 8.12 -4.27
N PRO A 409 -15.76 7.73 -2.98
CA PRO A 409 -14.72 8.22 -2.06
C PRO A 409 -13.29 8.00 -2.55
N LYS A 410 -13.00 6.87 -3.20
CA LYS A 410 -11.68 6.60 -3.77
C LYS A 410 -11.33 7.46 -4.99
N ALA A 411 -12.31 8.10 -5.63
CA ALA A 411 -12.10 9.03 -6.74
C ALA A 411 -11.74 10.43 -6.24
N ILE A 412 -11.92 10.72 -4.95
CA ILE A 412 -11.44 11.93 -4.30
C ILE A 412 -9.95 11.76 -4.04
N GLY A 413 -9.11 12.62 -4.63
CA GLY A 413 -7.66 12.58 -4.43
C GLY A 413 -7.29 13.06 -3.04
N VAL A 414 -7.04 12.15 -2.11
CA VAL A 414 -6.73 12.43 -0.70
C VAL A 414 -5.29 12.08 -0.31
N GLY A 415 -4.50 11.56 -1.25
CA GLY A 415 -3.09 11.23 -0.99
C GLY A 415 -2.27 10.85 -2.21
N GLN A 416 -0.97 11.13 -2.15
CA GLN A 416 -0.03 10.96 -3.27
C GLN A 416 0.13 9.49 -3.71
N TYR A 417 0.06 8.54 -2.77
CA TYR A 417 0.25 7.10 -3.01
C TYR A 417 -1.05 6.32 -2.96
N GLN A 418 -2.18 6.98 -3.17
CA GLN A 418 -3.51 6.36 -3.09
C GLN A 418 -3.69 5.16 -4.03
N HIS A 419 -3.03 5.18 -5.19
CA HIS A 419 -3.09 4.08 -6.18
C HIS A 419 -2.09 2.94 -5.90
N ASP A 420 -1.18 3.11 -4.94
CA ASP A 420 -0.14 2.11 -4.60
C ASP A 420 -0.50 1.23 -3.41
N VAL A 421 -1.61 1.50 -2.75
CA VAL A 421 -2.10 0.73 -1.60
C VAL A 421 -3.18 -0.27 -2.03
N SER A 422 -3.52 -1.20 -1.15
CA SER A 422 -4.62 -2.14 -1.36
C SER A 422 -5.94 -1.41 -1.65
N GLN A 423 -6.43 -1.50 -2.89
CA GLN A 423 -7.66 -0.81 -3.31
C GLN A 423 -8.90 -1.32 -2.58
N VAL A 424 -8.93 -2.59 -2.19
CA VAL A 424 -10.04 -3.18 -1.41
C VAL A 424 -10.10 -2.58 -0.01
N GLN A 425 -8.96 -2.50 0.68
CA GLN A 425 -8.89 -1.91 2.02
C GLN A 425 -9.16 -0.41 1.97
N LEU A 426 -8.61 0.29 0.97
CA LEU A 426 -8.84 1.71 0.75
C LEU A 426 -10.33 2.01 0.57
N THR A 427 -11.00 1.33 -0.36
CA THR A 427 -12.43 1.53 -0.63
C THR A 427 -13.25 1.34 0.65
N ARG A 428 -13.06 0.21 1.33
CA ARG A 428 -13.78 -0.08 2.58
C ARG A 428 -13.54 1.00 3.65
N LYS A 429 -12.30 1.45 3.81
CA LYS A 429 -11.95 2.46 4.82
C LYS A 429 -12.58 3.82 4.50
N LEU A 430 -12.52 4.25 3.24
CA LEU A 430 -13.07 5.54 2.82
C LEU A 430 -14.62 5.54 2.86
N ASP A 431 -15.27 4.44 2.45
CA ASP A 431 -16.72 4.30 2.58
C ASP A 431 -17.18 4.40 4.04
N ASN A 432 -16.45 3.76 4.95
CA ASN A 432 -16.70 3.87 6.38
C ASN A 432 -16.59 5.32 6.89
N VAL A 433 -15.61 6.08 6.38
CA VAL A 433 -15.47 7.51 6.75
C VAL A 433 -16.68 8.32 6.30
N VAL A 434 -17.15 8.12 5.06
CA VAL A 434 -18.32 8.83 4.54
C VAL A 434 -19.54 8.52 5.39
N GLU A 435 -19.81 7.24 5.66
CA GLU A 435 -20.92 6.81 6.52
C GLU A 435 -20.84 7.43 7.91
N ASP A 436 -19.66 7.41 8.55
CA ASP A 436 -19.46 8.02 9.87
C ASP A 436 -19.71 9.53 9.84
N CYS A 437 -19.24 10.24 8.82
CA CYS A 437 -19.44 11.68 8.68
C CYS A 437 -20.92 12.02 8.51
N VAL A 438 -21.63 11.31 7.63
CA VAL A 438 -23.06 11.53 7.40
C VAL A 438 -23.88 11.28 8.67
N ASN A 439 -23.60 10.17 9.36
CA ASN A 439 -24.34 9.84 10.58
C ASN A 439 -24.01 10.73 11.78
N ASN A 440 -22.79 11.29 11.83
CA ASN A 440 -22.42 12.25 12.89
C ASN A 440 -23.03 13.63 12.69
N VAL A 441 -23.15 14.09 11.45
CA VAL A 441 -23.74 15.41 11.12
C VAL A 441 -25.27 15.33 11.17
N GLY A 442 -25.83 14.22 10.75
CA GLY A 442 -27.27 14.06 10.53
C GLY A 442 -27.71 14.56 9.15
N VAL A 443 -28.91 14.26 8.75
CA VAL A 443 -29.46 14.55 7.44
C VAL A 443 -30.88 15.16 7.57
N ASP A 444 -31.11 16.32 6.92
CA ASP A 444 -32.44 16.88 6.77
C ASP A 444 -33.15 16.16 5.60
N LEU A 445 -34.20 15.42 5.93
CA LEU A 445 -34.96 14.62 4.96
C LEU A 445 -35.67 15.45 3.88
N ASN A 446 -35.92 16.75 4.14
CA ASN A 446 -36.60 17.60 3.18
C ASN A 446 -35.66 18.14 2.08
N THR A 447 -34.36 18.24 2.38
CA THR A 447 -33.37 18.87 1.50
C THR A 447 -32.30 17.92 1.00
N ALA A 448 -32.19 16.72 1.61
CA ALA A 448 -31.14 15.76 1.30
C ALA A 448 -31.27 15.19 -0.11
N SER A 449 -30.13 15.10 -0.79
CA SER A 449 -30.03 14.37 -2.06
C SER A 449 -30.08 12.85 -1.86
N ALA A 450 -30.52 12.11 -2.88
CA ALA A 450 -30.53 10.65 -2.84
C ALA A 450 -29.14 10.06 -2.48
N PRO A 451 -27.99 10.53 -3.03
CA PRO A 451 -26.67 10.05 -2.60
C PRO A 451 -26.38 10.27 -1.12
N LEU A 452 -26.85 11.36 -0.52
CA LEU A 452 -26.65 11.62 0.91
C LEU A 452 -27.48 10.65 1.76
N LEU A 453 -28.75 10.42 1.38
CA LEU A 453 -29.65 9.48 2.07
C LEU A 453 -29.13 8.04 2.01
N GLN A 454 -28.52 7.63 0.90
CA GLN A 454 -27.93 6.29 0.74
C GLN A 454 -26.76 6.01 1.71
N ARG A 455 -26.20 7.04 2.34
CA ARG A 455 -25.09 6.91 3.30
C ARG A 455 -25.54 6.92 4.76
N VAL A 456 -26.83 7.03 5.02
CA VAL A 456 -27.39 6.92 6.38
C VAL A 456 -27.39 5.44 6.78
N ALA A 457 -26.82 5.14 7.96
CA ALA A 457 -26.79 3.78 8.49
C ALA A 457 -28.19 3.35 8.99
N GLY A 458 -28.62 2.12 8.63
CA GLY A 458 -29.89 1.53 9.08
C GLY A 458 -30.72 0.88 7.99
#